data_4dd4e8dbba338a0ed885cf72489fe059
#
_entry.id   4dd4e8dbba338a0ed885cf72489fe059
#
_cell.length_a   1.000
_cell.length_b   1.000
_cell.length_c   1.000
_cell.angle_alpha   90.00
_cell.angle_beta   90.00
_cell.angle_gamma   90.00
#
_symmetry.space_group_name_H-M   'P 1'
#
loop_
_entity.id
_entity.type
_entity.pdbx_description
1 polymer ?
#
loop_
_entity_poly.entity_id
_entity_poly.type
_entity_poly.pdbx_seq_one_letter_code
_entity_poly.pdbx_strand_id
1 'polypeptide(L)'
;HKEYRRQRQMCIRDSDYETAIEAAGGVDLQILGIGTDGHIGFNEPGSSFASRTRVKTLTVQTREDNARFFDSIDDVPKHCITQGLGTILRARHLVLLAFGEGKAQAVADAVEGPLSAILPGSAIQLHPHATVVVDEAAASRLKLSDYYRYTYANKPSWQGI
;
A
#
# COMPACT_ATOMS: atom_id res chain seq x y z
N HIS A 1 -9.70 -7.68 -31.79
CA HIS A 1 -8.43 -8.45 -31.83
C HIS A 1 -7.19 -7.67 -31.30
N LYS A 2 -7.11 -6.34 -31.45
CA LYS A 2 -5.99 -5.52 -30.91
C LYS A 2 -6.05 -5.40 -29.38
N GLU A 3 -7.23 -5.28 -28.81
CA GLU A 3 -7.46 -5.20 -27.36
C GLU A 3 -7.07 -6.50 -26.65
N TYR A 4 -7.44 -7.66 -27.22
CA TYR A 4 -7.08 -8.97 -26.70
C TYR A 4 -5.57 -9.23 -26.71
N ARG A 5 -4.86 -8.73 -27.71
CA ARG A 5 -3.38 -8.79 -27.78
C ARG A 5 -2.72 -7.89 -26.73
N ARG A 6 -3.26 -6.69 -26.49
CA ARG A 6 -2.75 -5.76 -25.46
C ARG A 6 -2.94 -6.35 -24.07
N GLN A 7 -4.12 -6.91 -23.79
CA GLN A 7 -4.43 -7.56 -22.51
C GLN A 7 -3.53 -8.77 -22.26
N ARG A 8 -3.28 -9.60 -23.27
CA ARG A 8 -2.38 -10.74 -23.17
C ARG A 8 -0.91 -10.35 -22.97
N GLN A 9 -0.45 -9.27 -23.62
CA GLN A 9 0.89 -8.73 -23.42
C GLN A 9 1.06 -8.10 -22.03
N MET A 10 0.00 -7.52 -21.45
CA MET A 10 0.02 -6.99 -20.08
C MET A 10 0.09 -8.11 -19.05
N CYS A 11 -0.70 -9.17 -19.19
CA CYS A 11 -0.62 -10.35 -18.29
C CYS A 11 0.74 -11.06 -18.33
N ILE A 12 1.40 -11.11 -19.48
CA ILE A 12 2.76 -11.66 -19.60
C ILE A 12 3.75 -10.78 -18.83
N ARG A 13 3.64 -9.45 -18.92
CA ARG A 13 4.51 -8.51 -18.19
C ARG A 13 4.30 -8.57 -16.67
N ASP A 14 3.08 -8.80 -16.22
CA ASP A 14 2.76 -8.94 -14.80
C ASP A 14 3.45 -10.19 -14.21
N SER A 15 3.42 -11.31 -14.92
CA SER A 15 4.11 -12.56 -14.52
C SER A 15 5.64 -12.42 -14.60
N ASP A 16 6.14 -11.73 -15.62
CA ASP A 16 7.59 -11.50 -15.79
C ASP A 16 8.14 -10.61 -14.67
N TYR A 17 7.38 -9.61 -14.22
CA TYR A 17 7.76 -8.76 -13.09
C TYR A 17 7.85 -9.55 -11.78
N GLU A 18 6.87 -10.40 -11.50
CA GLU A 18 6.90 -11.29 -10.33
C GLU A 18 8.09 -12.26 -10.37
N THR A 19 8.35 -12.83 -11.55
CA THR A 19 9.51 -13.72 -11.77
C THR A 19 10.83 -12.96 -11.57
N ALA A 20 10.91 -11.71 -12.02
CA ALA A 20 12.09 -10.87 -11.83
C ALA A 20 12.34 -10.55 -10.35
N ILE A 21 11.29 -10.28 -9.56
CA ILE A 21 11.40 -10.11 -8.10
C ILE A 21 11.94 -11.39 -7.46
N GLU A 22 11.40 -12.54 -7.81
CA GLU A 22 11.84 -13.83 -7.27
C GLU A 22 13.30 -14.15 -7.65
N ALA A 23 13.67 -13.90 -8.91
CA ALA A 23 15.04 -14.12 -9.40
C ALA A 23 16.06 -13.17 -8.73
N ALA A 24 15.63 -11.97 -8.34
CA ALA A 24 16.47 -11.03 -7.59
C ALA A 24 16.60 -11.38 -6.09
N GLY A 25 15.96 -12.45 -5.62
CA GLY A 25 15.96 -12.85 -4.21
C GLY A 25 14.85 -12.24 -3.36
N GLY A 26 13.84 -11.64 -3.99
CA GLY A 26 12.70 -10.99 -3.30
C GLY A 26 12.96 -9.51 -3.00
N VAL A 27 12.14 -8.95 -2.10
CA VAL A 27 12.23 -7.55 -1.67
C VAL A 27 12.63 -7.52 -0.19
N ASP A 28 13.75 -6.87 0.12
CA ASP A 28 14.21 -6.71 1.51
C ASP A 28 13.38 -5.68 2.26
N LEU A 29 13.12 -4.53 1.63
CA LEU A 29 12.37 -3.42 2.20
C LEU A 29 11.35 -2.91 1.18
N GLN A 30 10.07 -2.95 1.54
CA GLN A 30 8.97 -2.39 0.76
C GLN A 30 8.50 -1.09 1.40
N ILE A 31 8.75 0.02 0.75
CA ILE A 31 8.22 1.33 1.16
C ILE A 31 6.84 1.50 0.56
N LEU A 32 5.89 1.94 1.39
CA LEU A 32 4.48 2.13 1.05
C LEU A 32 4.00 3.50 1.48
N GLY A 33 3.12 4.09 0.71
CA GLY A 33 2.22 5.18 1.14
C GLY A 33 0.81 4.64 1.31
N ILE A 34 -0.10 5.44 1.87
CA ILE A 34 -1.52 5.11 2.00
C ILE A 34 -2.41 6.18 1.37
N GLY A 35 -3.40 5.75 0.60
CA GLY A 35 -4.45 6.62 0.08
C GLY A 35 -5.42 7.06 1.18
N THR A 36 -6.23 8.09 0.90
CA THR A 36 -7.27 8.56 1.83
C THR A 36 -8.39 7.53 2.02
N ASP A 37 -8.58 6.65 1.04
CA ASP A 37 -9.48 5.49 1.05
C ASP A 37 -8.83 4.21 1.59
N GLY A 38 -7.59 4.31 2.06
CA GLY A 38 -6.84 3.20 2.65
C GLY A 38 -6.13 2.29 1.66
N HIS A 39 -6.05 2.63 0.37
CA HIS A 39 -5.27 1.83 -0.59
C HIS A 39 -3.77 1.90 -0.30
N ILE A 40 -3.04 0.82 -0.56
CA ILE A 40 -1.57 0.75 -0.58
C ILE A 40 -1.11 0.23 -1.94
N GLY A 41 -0.03 0.84 -2.51
CA GLY A 41 0.20 0.76 -3.94
C GLY A 41 -1.05 1.30 -4.65
N PHE A 42 -1.47 0.72 -5.75
CA PHE A 42 -2.81 1.03 -6.31
C PHE A 42 -3.79 -0.14 -6.11
N ASN A 43 -3.72 -0.77 -4.94
CA ASN A 43 -4.71 -1.76 -4.53
C ASN A 43 -5.91 -1.06 -3.91
N GLU A 44 -6.84 -0.65 -4.77
CA GLU A 44 -8.10 -0.02 -4.40
C GLU A 44 -8.98 -0.93 -3.50
N PRO A 45 -9.95 -0.38 -2.75
CA PRO A 45 -10.88 -1.16 -1.94
C PRO A 45 -11.46 -2.37 -2.67
N GLY A 46 -11.57 -3.50 -1.97
CA GLY A 46 -11.98 -4.78 -2.53
C GLY A 46 -10.85 -5.60 -3.17
N SER A 47 -9.58 -5.16 -3.08
CA SER A 47 -8.44 -5.93 -3.56
C SER A 47 -8.16 -7.13 -2.66
N SER A 48 -8.01 -8.31 -3.26
CA SER A 48 -7.68 -9.55 -2.52
C SER A 48 -6.31 -9.45 -1.86
N PHE A 49 -6.19 -9.91 -0.61
CA PHE A 49 -4.90 -10.03 0.09
C PHE A 49 -3.93 -11.01 -0.58
N ALA A 50 -4.45 -11.95 -1.38
CA ALA A 50 -3.63 -12.88 -2.16
C ALA A 50 -3.29 -12.37 -3.57
N SER A 51 -3.67 -11.11 -3.91
CA SER A 51 -3.44 -10.57 -5.25
C SER A 51 -1.96 -10.45 -5.58
N ARG A 52 -1.65 -10.73 -6.84
CA ARG A 52 -0.31 -10.56 -7.44
C ARG A 52 -0.25 -9.26 -8.24
N THR A 53 0.92 -8.93 -8.76
CA THR A 53 1.10 -7.81 -9.69
C THR A 53 0.11 -7.93 -10.85
N ARG A 54 -0.57 -6.85 -11.15
CA ARG A 54 -1.63 -6.82 -12.18
C ARG A 54 -2.00 -5.42 -12.61
N VAL A 55 -2.73 -5.33 -13.71
CA VAL A 55 -3.40 -4.10 -14.11
C VAL A 55 -4.59 -3.83 -13.20
N LYS A 56 -4.70 -2.60 -12.74
CA LYS A 56 -5.84 -2.08 -11.97
C LYS A 56 -6.42 -0.85 -12.64
N THR A 57 -7.74 -0.72 -12.57
CA THR A 57 -8.44 0.53 -12.88
C THR A 57 -8.42 1.39 -11.63
N LEU A 58 -7.98 2.64 -11.77
CA LEU A 58 -7.98 3.62 -10.69
C LEU A 58 -9.39 4.17 -10.46
N THR A 59 -9.74 4.43 -9.20
CA THR A 59 -10.96 5.16 -8.86
C THR A 59 -10.88 6.61 -9.34
N VAL A 60 -12.04 7.27 -9.45
CA VAL A 60 -12.08 8.70 -9.78
C VAL A 60 -11.31 9.50 -8.73
N GLN A 61 -11.51 9.20 -7.45
CA GLN A 61 -10.81 9.85 -6.35
C GLN A 61 -9.28 9.71 -6.46
N THR A 62 -8.80 8.50 -6.73
CA THR A 62 -7.35 8.26 -6.90
C THR A 62 -6.79 9.04 -8.09
N ARG A 63 -7.55 9.18 -9.18
CA ARG A 63 -7.14 10.00 -10.32
C ARG A 63 -7.12 11.50 -9.96
N GLU A 64 -8.09 11.99 -9.23
CA GLU A 64 -8.15 13.37 -8.73
C GLU A 64 -6.98 13.67 -7.80
N ASP A 65 -6.68 12.79 -6.84
CA ASP A 65 -5.55 12.94 -5.92
C ASP A 65 -4.20 13.01 -6.63
N ASN A 66 -4.08 12.34 -7.80
CA ASN A 66 -2.87 12.32 -8.61
C ASN A 66 -2.86 13.36 -9.73
N ALA A 67 -3.96 14.09 -9.98
CA ALA A 67 -4.05 15.09 -11.05
C ALA A 67 -2.99 16.19 -10.94
N ARG A 68 -2.50 16.46 -9.73
CA ARG A 68 -1.43 17.43 -9.46
C ARG A 68 -0.10 17.14 -10.18
N PHE A 69 0.09 15.94 -10.69
CA PHE A 69 1.28 15.52 -11.44
C PHE A 69 1.09 15.58 -12.96
N PHE A 70 -0.09 16.03 -13.44
CA PHE A 70 -0.48 16.06 -14.83
C PHE A 70 -1.06 17.43 -15.18
N ASP A 71 -1.11 17.76 -16.45
CA ASP A 71 -1.66 19.04 -16.92
C ASP A 71 -3.19 19.12 -16.72
N SER A 72 -3.86 17.98 -16.83
CA SER A 72 -5.30 17.86 -16.60
C SER A 72 -5.69 16.50 -16.02
N ILE A 73 -6.89 16.38 -15.43
CA ILE A 73 -7.44 15.11 -14.97
C ILE A 73 -7.60 14.08 -16.10
N ASP A 74 -7.80 14.54 -17.32
CA ASP A 74 -7.98 13.67 -18.48
C ASP A 74 -6.67 13.00 -18.91
N ASP A 75 -5.53 13.60 -18.58
CA ASP A 75 -4.20 13.06 -18.82
C ASP A 75 -3.80 11.99 -17.78
N VAL A 76 -4.50 11.92 -16.65
CA VAL A 76 -4.26 10.89 -15.64
C VAL A 76 -4.71 9.53 -16.17
N PRO A 77 -3.81 8.55 -16.28
CA PRO A 77 -4.16 7.21 -16.77
C PRO A 77 -5.33 6.60 -15.99
N LYS A 78 -6.23 5.93 -16.69
CA LYS A 78 -7.34 5.18 -16.07
C LYS A 78 -6.87 3.84 -15.49
N HIS A 79 -5.75 3.33 -15.99
CA HIS A 79 -5.21 2.04 -15.61
C HIS A 79 -3.74 2.17 -15.21
N CYS A 80 -3.34 1.40 -14.22
CA CYS A 80 -1.94 1.26 -13.80
C CYS A 80 -1.56 -0.20 -13.63
N ILE A 81 -0.27 -0.48 -13.60
CA ILE A 81 0.26 -1.77 -13.11
C ILE A 81 0.67 -1.53 -11.66
N THR A 82 0.25 -2.41 -10.77
CA THR A 82 0.62 -2.35 -9.36
C THR A 82 0.99 -3.72 -8.82
N GLN A 83 1.94 -3.78 -7.91
CA GLN A 83 2.14 -4.96 -7.08
C GLN A 83 0.84 -5.26 -6.32
N GLY A 84 0.44 -6.52 -6.31
CA GLY A 84 -0.70 -6.97 -5.52
C GLY A 84 -0.37 -7.01 -4.03
N LEU A 85 -1.40 -7.06 -3.18
CA LEU A 85 -1.21 -7.14 -1.73
C LEU A 85 -0.40 -8.37 -1.33
N GLY A 86 -0.67 -9.54 -1.96
CA GLY A 86 0.11 -10.75 -1.72
C GLY A 86 1.57 -10.65 -2.16
N THR A 87 1.88 -9.85 -3.19
CA THR A 87 3.26 -9.55 -3.58
C THR A 87 3.94 -8.66 -2.55
N ILE A 88 3.27 -7.58 -2.12
CA ILE A 88 3.74 -6.65 -1.10
C ILE A 88 4.04 -7.39 0.20
N LEU A 89 3.12 -8.25 0.66
CA LEU A 89 3.26 -9.01 1.90
C LEU A 89 4.40 -10.04 1.91
N ARG A 90 5.03 -10.32 0.77
CA ARG A 90 6.21 -11.20 0.69
C ARG A 90 7.54 -10.47 0.89
N ALA A 91 7.54 -9.16 1.01
CA ALA A 91 8.73 -8.42 1.39
C ALA A 91 9.21 -8.85 2.79
N ARG A 92 10.49 -8.69 3.08
CA ARG A 92 11.03 -9.03 4.42
C ARG A 92 10.64 -8.02 5.47
N HIS A 93 10.50 -6.76 5.07
CA HIS A 93 10.07 -5.67 5.95
C HIS A 93 9.18 -4.70 5.17
N LEU A 94 8.05 -4.30 5.76
CA LEU A 94 7.17 -3.25 5.24
C LEU A 94 7.40 -1.95 6.02
N VAL A 95 7.52 -0.84 5.32
CA VAL A 95 7.54 0.50 5.90
C VAL A 95 6.43 1.33 5.27
N LEU A 96 5.39 1.63 6.04
CA LEU A 96 4.30 2.50 5.64
C LEU A 96 4.57 3.93 6.10
N LEU A 97 4.58 4.87 5.18
CA LEU A 97 4.78 6.30 5.44
C LEU A 97 3.47 7.05 5.24
N ALA A 98 3.03 7.82 6.24
CA ALA A 98 1.84 8.66 6.13
C ALA A 98 2.01 9.96 6.93
N PHE A 99 1.77 11.09 6.26
CA PHE A 99 1.96 12.42 6.85
C PHE A 99 0.75 13.31 6.58
N GLY A 100 0.45 14.17 7.55
CA GLY A 100 -0.61 15.16 7.49
C GLY A 100 -1.98 14.62 7.91
N GLU A 101 -2.84 15.53 8.35
CA GLU A 101 -4.17 15.22 8.90
C GLU A 101 -5.08 14.47 7.92
N GLY A 102 -4.94 14.73 6.61
CA GLY A 102 -5.73 14.04 5.58
C GLY A 102 -5.50 12.52 5.54
N LYS A 103 -4.44 12.00 6.19
CA LYS A 103 -4.16 10.57 6.31
C LYS A 103 -4.62 9.96 7.63
N ALA A 104 -5.03 10.76 8.59
CA ALA A 104 -5.29 10.31 9.96
C ALA A 104 -6.36 9.20 10.05
N GLN A 105 -7.45 9.30 9.29
CA GLN A 105 -8.49 8.26 9.30
C GLN A 105 -7.97 6.96 8.67
N ALA A 106 -7.34 7.04 7.50
CA ALA A 106 -6.81 5.87 6.81
C ALA A 106 -5.74 5.15 7.65
N VAL A 107 -4.88 5.91 8.36
CA VAL A 107 -3.89 5.36 9.30
C VAL A 107 -4.57 4.65 10.47
N ALA A 108 -5.54 5.30 11.12
CA ALA A 108 -6.27 4.70 12.25
C ALA A 108 -6.97 3.40 11.83
N ASP A 109 -7.64 3.42 10.69
CA ASP A 109 -8.36 2.24 10.18
C ASP A 109 -7.40 1.13 9.73
N ALA A 110 -6.23 1.47 9.18
CA ALA A 110 -5.24 0.48 8.77
C ALA A 110 -4.51 -0.18 9.95
N VAL A 111 -4.23 0.57 11.01
CA VAL A 111 -3.44 0.11 12.17
C VAL A 111 -4.34 -0.50 13.26
N GLU A 112 -5.45 0.16 13.59
CA GLU A 112 -6.32 -0.19 14.70
C GLU A 112 -7.69 -0.76 14.28
N GLY A 113 -8.03 -0.60 13.00
CA GLY A 113 -9.28 -1.12 12.44
C GLY A 113 -9.23 -2.62 12.16
N PRO A 114 -10.37 -3.21 11.77
CA PRO A 114 -10.44 -4.61 11.42
C PRO A 114 -9.67 -4.88 10.12
N LEU A 115 -9.06 -6.07 10.02
CA LEU A 115 -8.49 -6.58 8.78
C LEU A 115 -9.61 -6.71 7.74
N SER A 116 -9.54 -5.93 6.66
CA SER A 116 -10.60 -5.88 5.65
C SER A 116 -10.05 -5.55 4.27
N ALA A 117 -10.50 -6.30 3.25
CA ALA A 117 -10.19 -6.00 1.86
C ALA A 117 -10.78 -4.64 1.40
N ILE A 118 -11.79 -4.12 2.09
CA ILE A 118 -12.33 -2.77 1.83
C ILE A 118 -11.33 -1.68 2.22
N LEU A 119 -10.43 -1.99 3.13
CA LEU A 119 -9.31 -1.12 3.52
C LEU A 119 -7.99 -1.87 3.26
N PRO A 120 -7.45 -1.83 2.04
CA PRO A 120 -6.28 -2.63 1.67
C PRO A 120 -5.06 -2.40 2.55
N GLY A 121 -4.89 -1.19 3.09
CA GLY A 121 -3.84 -0.83 4.05
C GLY A 121 -3.88 -1.67 5.32
N SER A 122 -5.04 -2.22 5.71
CA SER A 122 -5.15 -3.12 6.87
C SER A 122 -4.34 -4.42 6.70
N ALA A 123 -3.96 -4.77 5.47
CA ALA A 123 -3.11 -5.92 5.18
C ALA A 123 -1.75 -5.89 5.90
N ILE A 124 -1.25 -4.70 6.27
CA ILE A 124 0.00 -4.57 7.04
C ILE A 124 -0.05 -5.33 8.37
N GLN A 125 -1.25 -5.50 8.96
CA GLN A 125 -1.46 -6.25 10.19
C GLN A 125 -1.14 -7.75 10.06
N LEU A 126 -1.11 -8.29 8.83
CA LEU A 126 -0.73 -9.67 8.56
C LEU A 126 0.79 -9.87 8.51
N HIS A 127 1.55 -8.79 8.41
CA HIS A 127 2.99 -8.88 8.17
C HIS A 127 3.76 -8.93 9.50
N PRO A 128 4.70 -9.89 9.68
CA PRO A 128 5.45 -10.04 10.92
C PRO A 128 6.40 -8.87 11.21
N HIS A 129 6.83 -8.14 10.17
CA HIS A 129 7.76 -7.01 10.25
C HIS A 129 7.20 -5.81 9.49
N ALA A 130 6.24 -5.10 10.09
CA ALA A 130 5.67 -3.88 9.54
C ALA A 130 5.96 -2.70 10.47
N THR A 131 6.52 -1.64 9.92
CA THR A 131 6.76 -0.36 10.59
C THR A 131 5.88 0.71 9.97
N VAL A 132 5.16 1.45 10.81
CA VAL A 132 4.36 2.60 10.38
C VAL A 132 5.00 3.87 10.89
N VAL A 133 5.39 4.77 9.98
CA VAL A 133 6.01 6.06 10.30
C VAL A 133 5.00 7.16 9.98
N VAL A 134 4.62 7.91 10.99
CA VAL A 134 3.60 8.96 10.91
C VAL A 134 4.08 10.22 11.62
N ASP A 135 3.57 11.37 11.19
CA ASP A 135 3.65 12.59 11.98
C ASP A 135 2.48 12.69 12.97
N GLU A 136 2.52 13.67 13.88
CA GLU A 136 1.46 13.87 14.86
C GLU A 136 0.08 14.10 14.23
N ALA A 137 0.06 14.77 13.07
CA ALA A 137 -1.20 15.06 12.36
C ALA A 137 -1.82 13.77 11.78
N ALA A 138 -1.01 12.90 11.16
CA ALA A 138 -1.47 11.61 10.65
C ALA A 138 -1.80 10.61 11.79
N ALA A 139 -1.18 10.76 12.97
CA ALA A 139 -1.45 9.95 14.16
C ALA A 139 -2.68 10.42 14.97
N SER A 140 -3.27 11.58 14.64
CA SER A 140 -4.27 12.25 15.48
C SER A 140 -5.55 11.45 15.76
N ARG A 141 -5.85 10.43 14.97
CA ARG A 141 -7.03 9.56 15.16
C ARG A 141 -6.69 8.19 15.73
N LEU A 142 -5.41 7.91 16.02
CA LEU A 142 -5.01 6.69 16.72
C LEU A 142 -5.50 6.73 18.18
N LYS A 143 -6.23 5.72 18.58
CA LYS A 143 -6.78 5.58 19.95
C LYS A 143 -5.74 5.10 20.95
N LEU A 144 -4.73 4.38 20.48
CA LEU A 144 -3.67 3.77 21.27
C LEU A 144 -2.33 4.50 21.16
N SER A 145 -2.32 5.78 20.76
CA SER A 145 -1.09 6.54 20.52
C SER A 145 -0.15 6.59 21.73
N ASP A 146 -0.70 6.74 22.95
CA ASP A 146 0.09 6.75 24.19
C ASP A 146 0.73 5.37 24.47
N TYR A 147 -0.01 4.29 24.18
CA TYR A 147 0.52 2.93 24.27
C TYR A 147 1.67 2.71 23.27
N TYR A 148 1.52 3.16 22.03
CA TYR A 148 2.58 3.03 21.02
C TYR A 148 3.83 3.83 21.40
N ARG A 149 3.68 5.04 21.90
CA ARG A 149 4.80 5.85 22.41
C ARG A 149 5.50 5.15 23.60
N TYR A 150 4.70 4.63 24.53
CA TYR A 150 5.24 3.91 25.67
C TYR A 150 6.03 2.67 25.25
N THR A 151 5.47 1.84 24.39
CA THR A 151 6.15 0.61 23.93
C THR A 151 7.40 0.92 23.14
N TYR A 152 7.38 1.93 22.27
CA TYR A 152 8.54 2.35 21.52
C TYR A 152 9.67 2.88 22.43
N ALA A 153 9.33 3.72 23.40
CA ALA A 153 10.29 4.29 24.33
C ALA A 153 10.93 3.24 25.27
N ASN A 154 10.20 2.15 25.55
CA ASN A 154 10.63 1.08 26.47
C ASN A 154 11.05 -0.21 25.76
N LYS A 155 11.19 -0.19 24.45
CA LYS A 155 11.63 -1.38 23.70
C LYS A 155 13.04 -1.80 24.14
N PRO A 156 13.36 -3.11 24.20
CA PRO A 156 14.70 -3.58 24.50
C PRO A 156 15.75 -2.99 23.54
N SER A 157 16.94 -2.72 24.02
CA SER A 157 18.02 -2.09 23.20
C SER A 157 18.46 -2.93 22.01
N TRP A 158 18.23 -4.24 22.05
CA TRP A 158 18.53 -5.16 20.96
C TRP A 158 17.43 -5.23 19.88
N GLN A 159 16.26 -4.69 20.15
CA GLN A 159 15.14 -4.68 19.22
C GLN A 159 15.29 -3.49 18.24
N GLY A 160 15.49 -3.81 16.98
CA GLY A 160 15.49 -2.83 15.89
C GLY A 160 14.10 -2.21 15.65
N ILE A 161 13.98 -1.52 14.51
CA ILE A 161 12.71 -0.98 14.01
C ILE A 161 12.05 -2.07 13.16
#